data_ce5cfa5ac1484ec768a86bbebc24876c
#
_entry.id   ce5cfa5ac1484ec768a86bbebc24876c
#
_cell.length_a   1.000
_cell.length_b   1.000
_cell.length_c   1.000
_cell.angle_alpha   90.00
_cell.angle_beta   90.00
_cell.angle_gamma   90.00
#
_symmetry.space_group_name_H-M   'P 1'
#
loop_
_entity.id
_entity.type
_entity.pdbx_description
1 polymer ?
#
loop_
_entity_poly.entity_id
_entity_poly.type
_entity_poly.pdbx_seq_one_letter_code
_entity_poly.pdbx_strand_id
1 'polypeptide(L)'
;MTTRGTVVRRAPGKLFVAGEYAVVDPGNTAILVAVDRYITVTVSGADGAGVVISSDLYPRAVRRQWQGGRLSGGGEEAAHVVAAVETVGELLAERGLPVPALSVAVTSTLHEAGRKYGLGSSGAVTVATVDAVASYCGLRLSREDRFRLALLATARIDPQGSGGDLAAGTWGGWIAYRAPDRGHVLHLARSRGVEAALAADWPGFAVRRLPPPDGLRLEVGWTGSPASTTSLVSGLHRRAWRGTSSHRAFVRNTNGFVRAAVDALETGDGPGLLHQIRRARRELARLDDEVGLGIFTPELTALCDAAEEAGGAAKPSGAGGGDCGIALLDADAAHRLPHVRQRWAAAGVLPLPVSPALERSQE
;
A
#
# COMPACT_ATOMS: atom_id res chain seq x y z
N MET A 1 33.13 1.44 21.26
CA MET A 1 31.98 1.34 20.38
C MET A 1 30.73 1.63 21.23
N THR A 2 30.13 2.80 21.08
CA THR A 2 28.86 3.12 21.73
C THR A 2 27.79 2.20 21.12
N THR A 3 27.21 1.33 21.93
CA THR A 3 26.05 0.51 21.54
C THR A 3 24.91 1.46 21.16
N ARG A 4 24.66 1.61 19.86
CA ARG A 4 23.43 2.30 19.40
C ARG A 4 22.23 1.54 19.97
N GLY A 5 21.31 2.25 20.60
CA GLY A 5 20.10 1.64 21.16
C GLY A 5 19.23 1.00 20.08
N THR A 6 18.30 0.15 20.49
CA THR A 6 17.31 -0.45 19.61
C THR A 6 16.36 0.63 19.04
N VAL A 7 16.06 0.55 17.75
CA VAL A 7 15.10 1.42 17.07
C VAL A 7 13.85 0.62 16.69
N VAL A 8 12.68 1.13 17.04
CA VAL A 8 11.39 0.54 16.67
C VAL A 8 10.64 1.51 15.77
N ARG A 9 10.16 1.03 14.63
CA ARG A 9 9.30 1.79 13.71
C ARG A 9 8.14 0.92 13.27
N ARG A 10 7.03 1.57 12.92
CA ARG A 10 5.84 0.86 12.42
C ARG A 10 5.24 1.60 11.25
N ALA A 11 4.64 0.88 10.32
CA ALA A 11 3.85 1.45 9.23
C ALA A 11 2.47 0.79 9.20
N PRO A 12 1.40 1.56 8.94
CA PRO A 12 0.05 1.06 8.85
C PRO A 12 -0.19 0.28 7.55
N GLY A 13 -1.19 -0.59 7.59
CA GLY A 13 -1.80 -1.12 6.38
C GLY A 13 -2.61 -0.05 5.64
N LYS A 14 -3.16 -0.40 4.48
CA LYS A 14 -3.91 0.50 3.61
C LYS A 14 -5.11 -0.16 2.97
N LEU A 15 -6.06 0.68 2.55
CA LEU A 15 -7.15 0.33 1.63
C LEU A 15 -7.18 1.34 0.49
N PHE A 16 -7.50 0.87 -0.71
CA PHE A 16 -7.86 1.74 -1.82
C PHE A 16 -9.32 2.15 -1.70
N VAL A 17 -9.57 3.44 -1.84
CA VAL A 17 -10.91 4.03 -1.85
C VAL A 17 -11.37 4.26 -3.29
N ALA A 18 -10.50 4.76 -4.14
CA ALA A 18 -10.75 4.95 -5.57
C ALA A 18 -9.44 5.08 -6.35
N GLY A 19 -9.44 4.78 -7.65
CA GLY A 19 -8.30 5.02 -8.53
C GLY A 19 -7.42 3.79 -8.80
N GLU A 20 -7.85 2.60 -8.38
CA GLU A 20 -7.18 1.34 -8.68
C GLU A 20 -6.97 1.19 -10.18
N TYR A 21 -5.96 0.41 -10.56
CA TYR A 21 -5.53 0.18 -11.94
C TYR A 21 -5.07 1.44 -12.68
N ALA A 22 -5.83 2.54 -12.67
CA ALA A 22 -5.42 3.79 -13.33
C ALA A 22 -4.15 4.37 -12.71
N VAL A 23 -3.98 4.29 -11.39
CA VAL A 23 -2.80 4.79 -10.66
C VAL A 23 -1.51 4.04 -11.02
N VAL A 24 -1.59 2.90 -11.68
CA VAL A 24 -0.42 2.19 -12.20
C VAL A 24 0.25 2.97 -13.32
N ASP A 25 -0.49 3.78 -14.06
CA ASP A 25 0.08 4.70 -15.04
C ASP A 25 0.52 6.00 -14.37
N PRO A 26 1.72 6.51 -14.65
CA PRO A 26 2.25 7.72 -14.04
C PRO A 26 1.32 8.94 -14.18
N GLY A 27 1.27 9.78 -13.16
CA GLY A 27 0.49 11.01 -13.15
C GLY A 27 -1.00 10.85 -12.83
N ASN A 28 -1.51 9.61 -12.72
CA ASN A 28 -2.90 9.38 -12.30
C ASN A 28 -3.02 9.30 -10.77
N THR A 29 -4.19 9.68 -10.28
CA THR A 29 -4.44 9.83 -8.85
C THR A 29 -5.30 8.68 -8.32
N ALA A 30 -4.97 8.22 -7.11
CA ALA A 30 -5.82 7.34 -6.31
C ALA A 30 -6.09 7.96 -4.94
N ILE A 31 -7.21 7.60 -4.33
CA ILE A 31 -7.52 7.88 -2.92
C ILE A 31 -7.26 6.61 -2.13
N LEU A 32 -6.46 6.73 -1.07
CA LEU A 32 -6.17 5.64 -0.15
C LEU A 32 -6.45 6.08 1.28
N VAL A 33 -6.72 5.10 2.14
CA VAL A 33 -6.79 5.29 3.58
C VAL A 33 -5.85 4.31 4.25
N ALA A 34 -5.00 4.81 5.14
CA ALA A 34 -4.20 4.00 6.04
C ALA A 34 -5.09 3.49 7.18
N VAL A 35 -4.89 2.25 7.62
CA VAL A 35 -5.70 1.61 8.67
C VAL A 35 -4.86 1.21 9.88
N ASP A 36 -5.50 1.11 11.06
CA ASP A 36 -4.90 0.87 12.38
C ASP A 36 -4.39 -0.56 12.62
N ARG A 37 -4.01 -1.25 11.57
CA ARG A 37 -3.25 -2.50 11.57
C ARG A 37 -1.85 -2.22 11.06
N TYR A 38 -0.83 -2.73 11.75
CA TYR A 38 0.54 -2.29 11.54
C TYR A 38 1.51 -3.44 11.28
N ILE A 39 2.56 -3.13 10.54
CA ILE A 39 3.84 -3.85 10.61
C ILE A 39 4.77 -3.04 11.51
N THR A 40 5.38 -3.73 12.47
CA THR A 40 6.39 -3.18 13.36
C THR A 40 7.74 -3.79 13.01
N VAL A 41 8.74 -2.93 12.82
CA VAL A 41 10.13 -3.32 12.56
C VAL A 41 10.99 -2.81 13.70
N THR A 42 11.75 -3.74 14.29
CA THR A 42 12.74 -3.47 15.33
C THR A 42 14.12 -3.70 14.76
N VAL A 43 15.00 -2.70 14.83
CA VAL A 43 16.39 -2.77 14.36
C VAL A 43 17.34 -2.60 15.54
N SER A 44 18.31 -3.50 15.63
CA SER A 44 19.42 -3.44 16.59
C SER A 44 20.72 -3.85 15.90
N GLY A 45 21.85 -3.69 16.59
CA GLY A 45 23.13 -4.22 16.13
C GLY A 45 23.11 -5.75 16.14
N ALA A 46 23.87 -6.35 15.23
CA ALA A 46 24.14 -7.78 15.21
C ALA A 46 25.64 -8.06 15.32
N ASP A 47 25.98 -9.23 15.80
CA ASP A 47 27.36 -9.70 15.80
C ASP A 47 27.76 -10.19 14.38
N GLY A 48 29.01 -9.96 14.01
CA GLY A 48 29.56 -10.36 12.72
C GLY A 48 29.30 -9.36 11.60
N ALA A 49 29.13 -9.86 10.37
CA ALA A 49 28.91 -9.06 9.17
C ALA A 49 27.59 -9.47 8.51
N GLY A 50 26.81 -8.48 8.03
CA GLY A 50 25.57 -8.74 7.32
C GLY A 50 24.29 -8.43 8.11
N VAL A 51 23.22 -9.12 7.78
CA VAL A 51 21.88 -8.86 8.33
C VAL A 51 21.21 -10.17 8.76
N VAL A 52 20.65 -10.16 9.95
CA VAL A 52 19.79 -11.24 10.48
C VAL A 52 18.36 -10.74 10.49
N ILE A 53 17.49 -11.41 9.77
CA ILE A 53 16.06 -11.04 9.65
C ILE A 53 15.22 -12.11 10.32
N SER A 54 14.37 -11.72 11.27
CA SER A 54 13.36 -12.57 11.89
C SER A 54 11.96 -12.01 11.67
N SER A 55 10.97 -12.87 11.57
CA SER A 55 9.57 -12.48 11.39
C SER A 55 8.66 -13.50 12.04
N ASP A 56 7.50 -13.04 12.50
CA ASP A 56 6.40 -13.89 12.94
C ASP A 56 5.78 -14.74 11.81
N LEU A 57 6.15 -14.46 10.56
CA LEU A 57 5.75 -15.22 9.37
C LEU A 57 6.72 -16.38 9.03
N TYR A 58 7.92 -16.38 9.61
CA TYR A 58 8.97 -17.36 9.26
C TYR A 58 9.37 -18.18 10.49
N PRO A 59 9.49 -19.51 10.35
CA PRO A 59 9.85 -20.37 11.48
C PRO A 59 11.30 -20.21 11.93
N ARG A 60 12.16 -19.62 11.09
CA ARG A 60 13.58 -19.42 11.37
C ARG A 60 14.04 -18.07 10.86
N ALA A 61 15.04 -17.47 11.54
CA ALA A 61 15.68 -16.25 11.09
C ALA A 61 16.48 -16.48 9.80
N VAL A 62 16.38 -15.54 8.87
CA VAL A 62 17.09 -15.52 7.60
C VAL A 62 18.37 -14.70 7.79
N ARG A 63 19.52 -15.29 7.41
CA ARG A 63 20.82 -14.62 7.47
C ARG A 63 21.28 -14.23 6.08
N ARG A 64 21.78 -13.00 5.93
CA ARG A 64 22.29 -12.44 4.68
C ARG A 64 23.68 -11.83 4.91
N GLN A 65 24.55 -11.91 3.91
CA GLN A 65 25.90 -11.34 3.97
C GLN A 65 26.07 -10.28 2.90
N TRP A 66 26.76 -9.19 3.22
CA TRP A 66 27.09 -8.18 2.23
C TRP A 66 28.14 -8.71 1.25
N GLN A 67 27.83 -8.65 -0.05
CA GLN A 67 28.74 -8.97 -1.15
C GLN A 67 28.53 -7.95 -2.28
N GLY A 68 29.54 -7.17 -2.58
CA GLY A 68 29.47 -6.16 -3.67
C GLY A 68 28.34 -5.15 -3.51
N GLY A 69 27.99 -4.75 -2.29
CA GLY A 69 26.88 -3.82 -2.01
C GLY A 69 25.48 -4.44 -2.03
N ARG A 70 25.37 -5.77 -2.16
CA ARG A 70 24.12 -6.54 -2.11
C ARG A 70 24.13 -7.55 -0.97
N LEU A 71 22.95 -7.89 -0.51
CA LEU A 71 22.75 -8.93 0.48
C LEU A 71 22.55 -10.29 -0.20
N SER A 72 23.53 -11.19 -0.06
CA SER A 72 23.53 -12.52 -0.64
C SER A 72 23.22 -13.60 0.41
N GLY A 73 22.82 -14.79 -0.08
CA GLY A 73 22.48 -15.96 0.73
C GLY A 73 20.96 -16.07 1.01
N GLY A 74 20.47 -17.30 1.22
CA GLY A 74 19.06 -17.63 1.48
C GLY A 74 18.14 -17.56 0.26
N GLY A 75 16.83 -17.89 0.44
CA GLY A 75 15.80 -17.87 -0.58
C GLY A 75 15.14 -16.49 -0.80
N GLU A 76 13.94 -16.48 -1.36
CA GLU A 76 13.15 -15.26 -1.62
C GLU A 76 12.47 -14.70 -0.35
N GLU A 77 12.64 -15.39 0.78
CA GLU A 77 12.06 -14.95 2.06
C GLU A 77 12.59 -13.57 2.43
N ALA A 78 11.69 -12.74 2.96
CA ALA A 78 11.97 -11.37 3.37
C ALA A 78 12.46 -10.42 2.25
N ALA A 79 12.14 -10.68 0.99
CA ALA A 79 12.62 -9.88 -0.16
C ALA A 79 12.41 -8.37 0.04
N HIS A 80 11.26 -7.94 0.57
CA HIS A 80 10.98 -6.53 0.82
C HIS A 80 11.86 -5.93 1.92
N VAL A 81 12.18 -6.69 2.96
CA VAL A 81 13.11 -6.25 4.03
C VAL A 81 14.52 -6.14 3.46
N VAL A 82 14.95 -7.16 2.70
CA VAL A 82 16.27 -7.19 2.05
C VAL A 82 16.42 -5.98 1.12
N ALA A 83 15.47 -5.75 0.21
CA ALA A 83 15.52 -4.63 -0.73
C ALA A 83 15.55 -3.26 -0.01
N ALA A 84 14.78 -3.13 1.09
CA ALA A 84 14.79 -1.90 1.89
C ALA A 84 16.15 -1.67 2.58
N VAL A 85 16.75 -2.71 3.19
CA VAL A 85 18.07 -2.63 3.81
C VAL A 85 19.15 -2.31 2.78
N GLU A 86 19.13 -2.97 1.61
CA GLU A 86 20.06 -2.69 0.51
C GLU A 86 19.97 -1.25 0.02
N THR A 87 18.75 -0.73 -0.17
CA THR A 87 18.56 0.65 -0.66
C THR A 87 19.07 1.69 0.34
N VAL A 88 18.84 1.47 1.65
CA VAL A 88 19.42 2.34 2.68
C VAL A 88 20.94 2.16 2.76
N GLY A 89 21.43 0.92 2.59
CA GLY A 89 22.87 0.63 2.56
C GLY A 89 23.59 1.32 1.41
N GLU A 90 23.00 1.37 0.22
CA GLU A 90 23.53 2.13 -0.92
C GLU A 90 23.60 3.64 -0.62
N LEU A 91 22.54 4.22 -0.05
CA LEU A 91 22.53 5.62 0.37
C LEU A 91 23.65 5.92 1.41
N LEU A 92 23.83 5.01 2.37
CA LEU A 92 24.91 5.14 3.35
C LEU A 92 26.28 5.12 2.67
N ALA A 93 26.52 4.17 1.75
CA ALA A 93 27.78 4.05 1.02
C ALA A 93 28.05 5.29 0.16
N GLU A 94 27.05 5.82 -0.53
CA GLU A 94 27.16 7.06 -1.33
C GLU A 94 27.50 8.28 -0.46
N ARG A 95 27.05 8.29 0.81
CA ARG A 95 27.40 9.31 1.81
C ARG A 95 28.71 9.05 2.54
N GLY A 96 29.45 8.02 2.18
CA GLY A 96 30.70 7.64 2.88
C GLY A 96 30.47 7.14 4.32
N LEU A 97 29.26 6.68 4.64
CA LEU A 97 28.90 6.18 5.96
C LEU A 97 29.02 4.64 6.02
N PRO A 98 29.44 4.07 7.17
CA PRO A 98 29.53 2.62 7.30
C PRO A 98 28.14 1.98 7.33
N VAL A 99 28.02 0.82 6.66
CA VAL A 99 26.83 -0.04 6.75
C VAL A 99 27.07 -1.04 7.88
N PRO A 100 26.38 -0.93 9.02
CA PRO A 100 26.60 -1.82 10.16
C PRO A 100 25.97 -3.20 9.94
N ALA A 101 26.43 -4.17 10.74
CA ALA A 101 25.71 -5.43 10.89
C ALA A 101 24.40 -5.19 11.65
N LEU A 102 23.29 -5.75 11.15
CA LEU A 102 21.93 -5.46 11.64
C LEU A 102 21.18 -6.74 12.03
N SER A 103 20.43 -6.64 13.11
CA SER A 103 19.32 -7.54 13.43
C SER A 103 18.01 -6.80 13.15
N VAL A 104 17.17 -7.36 12.28
CA VAL A 104 15.88 -6.79 11.86
C VAL A 104 14.78 -7.76 12.25
N ALA A 105 13.96 -7.42 13.23
CA ALA A 105 12.81 -8.21 13.66
C ALA A 105 11.50 -7.56 13.16
N VAL A 106 10.65 -8.36 12.55
CA VAL A 106 9.37 -7.92 11.97
C VAL A 106 8.23 -8.62 12.67
N THR A 107 7.22 -7.86 13.11
CA THR A 107 5.94 -8.39 13.60
C THR A 107 4.79 -7.69 12.87
N SER A 108 3.69 -8.42 12.66
CA SER A 108 2.60 -7.94 11.82
C SER A 108 1.22 -8.20 12.42
N THR A 109 0.34 -7.21 12.39
CA THR A 109 -1.10 -7.37 12.63
C THR A 109 -1.91 -7.33 11.31
N LEU A 110 -1.23 -7.43 10.14
CA LEU A 110 -1.85 -7.43 8.80
C LEU A 110 -2.21 -8.85 8.31
N HIS A 111 -2.09 -9.84 9.19
CA HIS A 111 -2.48 -11.22 8.94
C HIS A 111 -3.02 -11.87 10.21
N GLU A 112 -3.74 -12.95 10.06
CA GLU A 112 -4.22 -13.79 11.15
C GLU A 112 -4.11 -15.25 10.74
N ALA A 113 -3.61 -16.11 11.65
CA ALA A 113 -3.40 -17.54 11.41
C ALA A 113 -2.68 -17.83 10.07
N GLY A 114 -1.67 -17.03 9.71
CA GLY A 114 -0.90 -17.17 8.47
C GLY A 114 -1.61 -16.66 7.20
N ARG A 115 -2.83 -16.13 7.29
CA ARG A 115 -3.58 -15.58 6.16
C ARG A 115 -3.49 -14.05 6.14
N LYS A 116 -3.08 -13.48 5.02
CA LYS A 116 -3.00 -12.04 4.82
C LYS A 116 -4.40 -11.46 4.58
N TYR A 117 -4.65 -10.29 5.14
CA TYR A 117 -5.92 -9.55 4.93
C TYR A 117 -5.97 -8.76 3.60
N GLY A 118 -4.86 -8.64 2.85
CA GLY A 118 -4.82 -7.77 1.66
C GLY A 118 -4.64 -6.29 1.96
N LEU A 119 -4.21 -5.96 3.16
CA LEU A 119 -4.02 -4.58 3.64
C LEU A 119 -2.66 -3.96 3.25
N GLY A 120 -1.95 -4.49 2.23
CA GLY A 120 -0.69 -3.92 1.74
C GLY A 120 0.52 -4.19 2.64
N SER A 121 0.66 -5.42 3.14
CA SER A 121 1.77 -5.81 4.03
C SER A 121 3.16 -5.61 3.42
N SER A 122 3.33 -5.80 2.11
CA SER A 122 4.59 -5.56 1.40
C SER A 122 5.02 -4.09 1.45
N GLY A 123 4.10 -3.16 1.20
CA GLY A 123 4.39 -1.74 1.33
C GLY A 123 4.68 -1.33 2.77
N ALA A 124 3.86 -1.79 3.72
CA ALA A 124 4.04 -1.47 5.13
C ALA A 124 5.39 -1.96 5.68
N VAL A 125 5.82 -3.20 5.36
CA VAL A 125 7.12 -3.72 5.80
C VAL A 125 8.28 -2.95 5.17
N THR A 126 8.17 -2.56 3.90
CA THR A 126 9.21 -1.78 3.22
C THR A 126 9.38 -0.40 3.87
N VAL A 127 8.27 0.33 4.08
CA VAL A 127 8.30 1.66 4.73
C VAL A 127 8.85 1.59 6.15
N ALA A 128 8.36 0.64 6.96
CA ALA A 128 8.83 0.48 8.34
C ALA A 128 10.31 0.10 8.41
N THR A 129 10.79 -0.75 7.48
CA THR A 129 12.21 -1.16 7.41
C THR A 129 13.10 0.01 7.00
N VAL A 130 12.73 0.77 5.96
CA VAL A 130 13.48 1.96 5.53
C VAL A 130 13.61 2.94 6.70
N ASP A 131 12.50 3.26 7.38
CA ASP A 131 12.51 4.20 8.50
C ASP A 131 13.35 3.68 9.68
N ALA A 132 13.22 2.40 10.05
CA ALA A 132 13.95 1.82 11.17
C ALA A 132 15.46 1.74 10.92
N VAL A 133 15.86 1.27 9.73
CA VAL A 133 17.28 1.13 9.36
C VAL A 133 17.94 2.50 9.21
N ALA A 134 17.30 3.43 8.51
CA ALA A 134 17.79 4.80 8.37
C ALA A 134 17.96 5.48 9.73
N SER A 135 16.96 5.39 10.60
CA SER A 135 17.02 5.95 11.96
C SER A 135 18.14 5.30 12.80
N TYR A 136 18.30 3.98 12.73
CA TYR A 136 19.37 3.25 13.42
C TYR A 136 20.75 3.70 12.96
N CYS A 137 20.92 3.93 11.66
CA CYS A 137 22.16 4.43 11.07
C CYS A 137 22.39 5.94 11.30
N GLY A 138 21.45 6.64 11.94
CA GLY A 138 21.56 8.07 12.23
C GLY A 138 21.19 8.98 11.06
N LEU A 139 20.57 8.44 10.01
CA LEU A 139 20.06 9.24 8.90
C LEU A 139 18.76 9.97 9.32
N ARG A 140 18.74 11.27 9.10
CA ARG A 140 17.52 12.09 9.25
C ARG A 140 16.86 12.22 7.88
N LEU A 141 15.82 11.44 7.64
CA LEU A 141 15.07 11.44 6.40
C LEU A 141 13.75 12.21 6.56
N SER A 142 13.43 13.05 5.60
CA SER A 142 12.09 13.61 5.47
C SER A 142 11.07 12.50 5.24
N ARG A 143 9.78 12.80 5.41
CA ARG A 143 8.70 11.86 5.08
C ARG A 143 8.75 11.45 3.61
N GLU A 144 9.03 12.41 2.74
CA GLU A 144 9.16 12.19 1.30
C GLU A 144 10.37 11.31 0.96
N ASP A 145 11.55 11.53 1.57
CA ASP A 145 12.72 10.68 1.34
C ASP A 145 12.46 9.23 1.76
N ARG A 146 11.74 9.02 2.87
CA ARG A 146 11.35 7.67 3.30
C ARG A 146 10.47 6.97 2.25
N PHE A 147 9.49 7.68 1.71
CA PHE A 147 8.66 7.18 0.61
C PHE A 147 9.50 6.89 -0.63
N ARG A 148 10.37 7.82 -1.03
CA ARG A 148 11.23 7.69 -2.21
C ARG A 148 12.15 6.48 -2.10
N LEU A 149 12.81 6.27 -0.96
CA LEU A 149 13.62 5.08 -0.69
C LEU A 149 12.78 3.80 -0.71
N ALA A 150 11.59 3.80 -0.11
CA ALA A 150 10.69 2.65 -0.11
C ALA A 150 10.23 2.31 -1.54
N LEU A 151 9.96 3.31 -2.39
CA LEU A 151 9.62 3.08 -3.80
C LEU A 151 10.79 2.50 -4.58
N LEU A 152 12.01 3.03 -4.41
CA LEU A 152 13.22 2.48 -5.03
C LEU A 152 13.46 1.03 -4.60
N ALA A 153 13.29 0.72 -3.31
CA ALA A 153 13.42 -0.64 -2.79
C ALA A 153 12.37 -1.59 -3.40
N THR A 154 11.09 -1.20 -3.38
CA THR A 154 10.01 -2.02 -3.92
C THR A 154 10.15 -2.25 -5.43
N ALA A 155 10.57 -1.24 -6.17
CA ALA A 155 10.73 -1.32 -7.60
C ALA A 155 11.84 -2.27 -8.08
N ARG A 156 12.70 -2.74 -7.17
CA ARG A 156 13.68 -3.82 -7.43
C ARG A 156 12.99 -5.19 -7.49
N ILE A 157 11.84 -5.32 -6.83
CA ILE A 157 11.04 -6.56 -6.73
C ILE A 157 9.90 -6.51 -7.76
N ASP A 158 9.14 -5.43 -7.74
CA ASP A 158 8.02 -5.17 -8.64
C ASP A 158 8.10 -3.74 -9.21
N PRO A 159 8.70 -3.58 -10.39
CA PRO A 159 8.82 -2.26 -11.03
C PRO A 159 7.48 -1.72 -11.55
N GLN A 160 6.42 -2.54 -11.55
CA GLN A 160 5.09 -2.17 -12.04
C GLN A 160 4.13 -1.77 -10.92
N GLY A 161 4.48 -2.01 -9.66
CA GLY A 161 3.67 -1.62 -8.51
C GLY A 161 3.39 -0.11 -8.47
N SER A 162 2.18 0.30 -8.09
CA SER A 162 1.79 1.72 -8.09
C SER A 162 2.52 2.57 -7.05
N GLY A 163 2.97 1.97 -5.94
CA GLY A 163 3.51 2.66 -4.77
C GLY A 163 2.46 3.30 -3.86
N GLY A 164 1.17 3.07 -4.13
CA GLY A 164 0.08 3.63 -3.30
C GLY A 164 0.09 3.11 -1.86
N ASP A 165 0.44 1.85 -1.65
CA ASP A 165 0.62 1.23 -0.34
C ASP A 165 1.78 1.87 0.44
N LEU A 166 2.88 2.19 -0.24
CA LEU A 166 4.01 2.93 0.34
C LEU A 166 3.61 4.34 0.75
N ALA A 167 2.82 5.03 -0.10
CA ALA A 167 2.33 6.36 0.20
C ALA A 167 1.40 6.33 1.43
N ALA A 168 0.42 5.43 1.48
CA ALA A 168 -0.47 5.30 2.63
C ALA A 168 0.32 4.94 3.91
N GLY A 169 1.28 4.01 3.82
CA GLY A 169 2.15 3.61 4.93
C GLY A 169 3.03 4.75 5.45
N THR A 170 3.41 5.70 4.58
CA THR A 170 4.28 6.82 4.92
C THR A 170 3.51 8.03 5.45
N TRP A 171 2.37 8.40 4.84
CA TRP A 171 1.62 9.61 5.21
C TRP A 171 0.54 9.37 6.25
N GLY A 172 -0.02 8.15 6.32
CA GLY A 172 -1.13 7.84 7.21
C GLY A 172 -2.44 8.55 6.82
N GLY A 173 -3.54 8.23 7.51
CA GLY A 173 -4.85 8.85 7.29
C GLY A 173 -5.39 8.65 5.88
N TRP A 174 -6.24 9.58 5.44
CA TRP A 174 -6.76 9.66 4.07
C TRP A 174 -5.84 10.49 3.20
N ILE A 175 -5.49 9.98 2.02
CA ILE A 175 -4.60 10.67 1.08
C ILE A 175 -5.10 10.59 -0.36
N ALA A 176 -4.87 11.65 -1.12
CA ALA A 176 -4.82 11.60 -2.57
C ALA A 176 -3.35 11.40 -2.99
N TYR A 177 -3.06 10.29 -3.64
CA TYR A 177 -1.74 9.92 -4.11
C TYR A 177 -1.69 9.92 -5.62
N ARG A 178 -0.73 10.61 -6.20
CA ARG A 178 -0.44 10.61 -7.63
C ARG A 178 0.91 9.93 -7.87
N ALA A 179 0.89 8.87 -8.68
CA ALA A 179 2.06 8.04 -8.91
C ALA A 179 3.12 8.75 -9.76
N PRO A 180 4.42 8.66 -9.39
CA PRO A 180 5.51 9.20 -10.20
C PRO A 180 5.73 8.37 -11.47
N ASP A 181 6.50 8.92 -12.41
CA ASP A 181 7.12 8.13 -13.48
C ASP A 181 8.25 7.26 -12.90
N ARG A 182 7.88 6.02 -12.57
CA ARG A 182 8.81 5.05 -11.97
C ARG A 182 9.96 4.67 -12.89
N GLY A 183 9.70 4.63 -14.21
CA GLY A 183 10.74 4.35 -15.20
C GLY A 183 11.83 5.40 -15.16
N HIS A 184 11.43 6.69 -15.13
CA HIS A 184 12.36 7.81 -14.98
C HIS A 184 13.14 7.74 -13.66
N VAL A 185 12.46 7.53 -12.53
CA VAL A 185 13.08 7.49 -11.21
C VAL A 185 14.08 6.34 -11.09
N LEU A 186 13.73 5.15 -11.58
CA LEU A 186 14.61 3.97 -11.57
C LEU A 186 15.82 4.15 -12.49
N HIS A 187 15.63 4.76 -13.66
CA HIS A 187 16.73 5.08 -14.54
C HIS A 187 17.71 6.04 -13.86
N LEU A 188 17.20 7.08 -13.19
CA LEU A 188 18.01 8.05 -12.47
C LEU A 188 18.81 7.38 -11.33
N ALA A 189 18.17 6.55 -10.51
CA ALA A 189 18.84 5.84 -9.43
C ALA A 189 19.93 4.89 -9.93
N ARG A 190 19.71 4.22 -11.08
CA ARG A 190 20.72 3.32 -11.68
C ARG A 190 21.88 4.07 -12.30
N SER A 191 21.64 5.25 -12.88
CA SER A 191 22.66 6.00 -13.62
C SER A 191 23.46 6.98 -12.75
N ARG A 192 22.85 7.49 -11.67
CA ARG A 192 23.44 8.56 -10.82
C ARG A 192 23.46 8.25 -9.33
N GLY A 193 22.92 7.11 -8.93
CA GLY A 193 22.85 6.70 -7.53
C GLY A 193 21.56 7.11 -6.81
N VAL A 194 21.40 6.55 -5.61
CA VAL A 194 20.21 6.75 -4.76
C VAL A 194 20.12 8.18 -4.26
N GLU A 195 21.24 8.79 -3.82
CA GLU A 195 21.28 10.19 -3.35
C GLU A 195 20.79 11.16 -4.42
N ALA A 196 21.27 11.01 -5.66
CA ALA A 196 20.86 11.83 -6.78
C ALA A 196 19.35 11.63 -7.12
N ALA A 197 18.86 10.41 -6.99
CA ALA A 197 17.44 10.11 -7.20
C ALA A 197 16.57 10.74 -6.10
N LEU A 198 17.02 10.79 -4.85
CA LEU A 198 16.30 11.47 -3.76
C LEU A 198 16.24 12.99 -3.97
N ALA A 199 17.33 13.60 -4.46
CA ALA A 199 17.41 15.04 -4.67
C ALA A 199 16.68 15.54 -5.92
N ALA A 200 16.35 14.66 -6.85
CA ALA A 200 15.72 15.03 -8.11
C ALA A 200 14.20 15.25 -7.98
N ASP A 201 13.65 15.99 -8.93
CA ASP A 201 12.21 16.04 -9.12
C ASP A 201 11.68 14.68 -9.62
N TRP A 202 10.54 14.26 -9.09
CA TRP A 202 9.84 13.04 -9.53
C TRP A 202 8.60 13.42 -10.34
N PRO A 203 8.68 13.35 -11.67
CA PRO A 203 7.57 13.78 -12.53
C PRO A 203 6.27 13.03 -12.20
N GLY A 204 5.20 13.77 -12.06
CA GLY A 204 3.87 13.23 -11.75
C GLY A 204 3.61 12.97 -10.27
N PHE A 205 4.62 12.89 -9.43
CA PHE A 205 4.45 12.58 -8.00
C PHE A 205 3.75 13.71 -7.23
N ALA A 206 2.77 13.34 -6.44
CA ALA A 206 2.19 14.20 -5.41
C ALA A 206 1.47 13.38 -4.35
N VAL A 207 1.49 13.85 -3.12
CA VAL A 207 0.63 13.35 -2.05
C VAL A 207 -0.04 14.53 -1.38
N ARG A 208 -1.36 14.45 -1.25
CA ARG A 208 -2.16 15.42 -0.53
C ARG A 208 -2.98 14.71 0.55
N ARG A 209 -2.97 15.23 1.76
CA ARG A 209 -3.85 14.75 2.81
C ARG A 209 -5.28 15.17 2.55
N LEU A 210 -6.20 14.29 2.89
CA LEU A 210 -7.62 14.53 2.78
C LEU A 210 -8.26 14.42 4.16
N PRO A 211 -9.31 15.17 4.43
CA PRO A 211 -10.13 14.94 5.63
C PRO A 211 -10.81 13.56 5.53
N PRO A 212 -11.14 12.94 6.67
CA PRO A 212 -12.00 11.77 6.68
C PRO A 212 -13.40 12.16 6.15
N PRO A 213 -14.16 11.21 5.58
CA PRO A 213 -15.51 11.49 5.11
C PRO A 213 -16.42 11.90 6.27
N ASP A 214 -17.02 13.08 6.15
CA ASP A 214 -17.98 13.57 7.15
C ASP A 214 -19.30 12.81 7.06
N GLY A 215 -19.91 12.50 8.20
CA GLY A 215 -21.18 11.78 8.28
C GLY A 215 -21.17 10.35 7.72
N LEU A 216 -20.02 9.82 7.32
CA LEU A 216 -19.89 8.47 6.76
C LEU A 216 -18.94 7.60 7.59
N ARG A 217 -19.32 6.34 7.72
CA ARG A 217 -18.53 5.30 8.38
C ARG A 217 -17.91 4.36 7.36
N LEU A 218 -16.61 4.13 7.49
CA LEU A 218 -15.89 3.11 6.73
C LEU A 218 -16.07 1.74 7.39
N GLU A 219 -16.64 0.80 6.65
CA GLU A 219 -16.70 -0.62 7.00
C GLU A 219 -15.85 -1.42 6.02
N VAL A 220 -15.22 -2.48 6.51
CA VAL A 220 -14.35 -3.34 5.71
C VAL A 220 -14.78 -4.78 5.86
N GLY A 221 -14.96 -5.44 4.72
CA GLY A 221 -15.24 -6.87 4.65
C GLY A 221 -14.04 -7.61 4.04
N TRP A 222 -13.68 -8.75 4.63
CA TRP A 222 -12.63 -9.63 4.14
C TRP A 222 -13.22 -10.94 3.64
N THR A 223 -12.83 -11.36 2.43
CA THR A 223 -13.36 -12.56 1.77
C THR A 223 -12.76 -13.88 2.30
N GLY A 224 -11.73 -13.80 3.14
CA GLY A 224 -11.02 -15.00 3.60
C GLY A 224 -10.08 -15.62 2.56
N SER A 225 -10.12 -15.14 1.31
CA SER A 225 -9.33 -15.63 0.18
C SER A 225 -8.30 -14.57 -0.24
N PRO A 226 -6.97 -14.83 -0.07
CA PRO A 226 -5.95 -13.89 -0.49
C PRO A 226 -5.92 -13.70 -2.01
N ALA A 227 -5.83 -12.47 -2.48
CA ALA A 227 -5.60 -12.14 -3.88
C ALA A 227 -4.11 -11.82 -4.14
N SER A 228 -3.67 -12.04 -5.39
CA SER A 228 -2.34 -11.62 -5.83
C SER A 228 -2.45 -10.38 -6.71
N THR A 229 -2.19 -9.21 -6.13
CA THR A 229 -2.18 -7.92 -6.85
C THR A 229 -1.24 -7.97 -8.06
N THR A 230 -0.04 -8.55 -7.90
CA THR A 230 0.95 -8.69 -8.98
C THR A 230 0.40 -9.54 -10.13
N SER A 231 -0.32 -10.63 -9.84
CA SER A 231 -0.91 -11.48 -10.87
C SER A 231 -2.03 -10.78 -11.64
N LEU A 232 -2.89 -10.02 -10.94
CA LEU A 232 -4.00 -9.29 -11.57
C LEU A 232 -3.49 -8.12 -12.43
N VAL A 233 -2.56 -7.32 -11.92
CA VAL A 233 -1.96 -6.22 -12.68
C VAL A 233 -1.14 -6.74 -13.87
N SER A 234 -0.35 -7.80 -13.71
CA SER A 234 0.38 -8.41 -14.84
C SER A 234 -0.55 -9.11 -15.83
N GLY A 235 -1.71 -9.60 -15.39
CA GLY A 235 -2.78 -10.07 -16.26
C GLY A 235 -3.26 -9.00 -17.24
N LEU A 236 -3.41 -7.77 -16.75
CA LEU A 236 -3.80 -6.61 -17.55
C LEU A 236 -2.74 -6.29 -18.64
N HIS A 237 -1.46 -6.35 -18.28
CA HIS A 237 -0.36 -6.13 -19.23
C HIS A 237 -0.30 -7.20 -20.32
N ARG A 238 -0.51 -8.48 -19.97
CA ARG A 238 -0.47 -9.60 -20.92
C ARG A 238 -1.60 -9.58 -21.94
N ARG A 239 -2.73 -8.95 -21.65
CA ARG A 239 -3.94 -8.95 -22.48
C ARG A 239 -3.98 -7.82 -23.54
N ALA A 240 -2.86 -7.16 -23.81
CA ALA A 240 -2.74 -6.09 -24.81
C ALA A 240 -3.80 -4.96 -24.69
N TRP A 241 -4.42 -4.82 -23.50
CA TRP A 241 -5.44 -3.81 -23.26
C TRP A 241 -4.85 -2.42 -23.05
N ARG A 242 -3.62 -2.33 -22.53
CA ARG A 242 -2.95 -1.03 -22.33
C ARG A 242 -2.71 -0.34 -23.66
N GLY A 243 -2.94 0.97 -23.72
CA GLY A 243 -2.80 1.79 -24.93
C GLY A 243 -3.99 1.75 -25.89
N THR A 244 -5.01 0.90 -25.62
CA THR A 244 -6.25 0.88 -26.41
C THR A 244 -7.13 2.12 -26.12
N SER A 245 -8.20 2.28 -26.93
CA SER A 245 -9.23 3.30 -26.68
C SER A 245 -9.96 3.07 -25.35
N SER A 246 -10.26 1.80 -25.04
CA SER A 246 -10.89 1.39 -23.76
C SER A 246 -10.02 1.74 -22.56
N HIS A 247 -8.71 1.42 -22.62
CA HIS A 247 -7.77 1.83 -21.56
C HIS A 247 -7.78 3.34 -21.34
N ARG A 248 -7.66 4.12 -22.43
CA ARG A 248 -7.70 5.59 -22.31
C ARG A 248 -9.03 6.10 -21.77
N ALA A 249 -10.15 5.47 -22.12
CA ALA A 249 -11.46 5.81 -21.58
C ALA A 249 -11.56 5.49 -20.08
N PHE A 250 -11.12 4.30 -19.66
CA PHE A 250 -11.04 3.89 -18.26
C PHE A 250 -10.23 4.89 -17.42
N VAL A 251 -9.02 5.25 -17.87
CA VAL A 251 -8.16 6.22 -17.17
C VAL A 251 -8.83 7.59 -17.05
N ARG A 252 -9.46 8.11 -18.15
CA ARG A 252 -10.19 9.37 -18.10
C ARG A 252 -11.36 9.34 -17.13
N ASN A 253 -12.18 8.28 -17.17
CA ASN A 253 -13.34 8.11 -16.31
C ASN A 253 -12.90 8.03 -14.84
N THR A 254 -11.86 7.21 -14.57
CA THR A 254 -11.29 7.07 -13.23
C THR A 254 -10.79 8.39 -12.69
N ASN A 255 -10.00 9.15 -13.45
CA ASN A 255 -9.54 10.46 -13.02
C ASN A 255 -10.70 11.44 -12.77
N GLY A 256 -11.79 11.34 -13.54
CA GLY A 256 -13.00 12.15 -13.35
C GLY A 256 -13.66 11.90 -12.00
N PHE A 257 -13.97 10.65 -11.67
CA PHE A 257 -14.63 10.36 -10.39
C PHE A 257 -13.65 10.44 -9.18
N VAL A 258 -12.37 10.17 -9.35
CA VAL A 258 -11.37 10.37 -8.28
C VAL A 258 -11.27 11.85 -7.91
N ARG A 259 -11.21 12.75 -8.90
CA ARG A 259 -11.19 14.20 -8.64
C ARG A 259 -12.45 14.64 -7.91
N ALA A 260 -13.64 14.24 -8.40
CA ALA A 260 -14.90 14.57 -7.74
C ALA A 260 -15.03 13.98 -6.32
N ALA A 261 -14.43 12.79 -6.07
CA ALA A 261 -14.38 12.20 -4.74
C ALA A 261 -13.44 12.98 -3.80
N VAL A 262 -12.33 13.50 -4.32
CA VAL A 262 -11.43 14.39 -3.55
C VAL A 262 -12.16 15.67 -3.17
N ASP A 263 -12.85 16.32 -4.13
CA ASP A 263 -13.63 17.54 -3.88
C ASP A 263 -14.74 17.27 -2.84
N ALA A 264 -15.43 16.14 -2.95
CA ALA A 264 -16.46 15.72 -1.99
C ALA A 264 -15.91 15.54 -0.57
N LEU A 265 -14.73 14.93 -0.43
CA LEU A 265 -14.05 14.80 0.88
C LEU A 265 -13.68 16.17 1.45
N GLU A 266 -13.14 17.07 0.64
CA GLU A 266 -12.71 18.41 1.08
C GLU A 266 -13.88 19.32 1.46
N THR A 267 -15.04 19.12 0.84
CA THR A 267 -16.24 19.92 1.13
C THR A 267 -17.21 19.26 2.12
N GLY A 268 -16.90 18.05 2.60
CA GLY A 268 -17.81 17.31 3.47
C GLY A 268 -19.09 16.81 2.77
N ASP A 269 -19.07 16.66 1.42
CA ASP A 269 -20.20 16.16 0.64
C ASP A 269 -20.26 14.63 0.68
N GLY A 270 -20.85 14.08 1.75
CA GLY A 270 -21.03 12.65 1.93
C GLY A 270 -21.82 11.98 0.79
N PRO A 271 -23.00 12.49 0.41
CA PRO A 271 -23.75 11.98 -0.74
C PRO A 271 -22.97 11.99 -2.05
N GLY A 272 -22.23 13.07 -2.33
CA GLY A 272 -21.35 13.20 -3.48
C GLY A 272 -20.27 12.13 -3.47
N LEU A 273 -19.63 11.89 -2.32
CA LEU A 273 -18.64 10.83 -2.18
C LEU A 273 -19.23 9.45 -2.46
N LEU A 274 -20.38 9.10 -1.87
CA LEU A 274 -21.07 7.83 -2.12
C LEU A 274 -21.36 7.65 -3.62
N HIS A 275 -21.79 8.73 -4.30
CA HIS A 275 -22.02 8.70 -5.75
C HIS A 275 -20.74 8.34 -6.52
N GLN A 276 -19.56 8.90 -6.15
CA GLN A 276 -18.30 8.60 -6.83
C GLN A 276 -17.83 7.16 -6.55
N ILE A 277 -18.03 6.63 -5.35
CA ILE A 277 -17.69 5.23 -5.04
C ILE A 277 -18.53 4.27 -5.86
N ARG A 278 -19.84 4.54 -6.04
CA ARG A 278 -20.70 3.75 -6.95
C ARG A 278 -20.23 3.83 -8.41
N ARG A 279 -19.74 4.99 -8.85
CA ARG A 279 -19.13 5.13 -10.19
C ARG A 279 -17.87 4.31 -10.32
N ALA A 280 -17.01 4.35 -9.29
CA ALA A 280 -15.77 3.54 -9.25
C ALA A 280 -16.08 2.03 -9.32
N ARG A 281 -17.09 1.56 -8.56
CA ARG A 281 -17.56 0.16 -8.64
C ARG A 281 -17.97 -0.22 -10.06
N ARG A 282 -18.82 0.61 -10.72
CA ARG A 282 -19.27 0.32 -12.09
C ARG A 282 -18.15 0.32 -13.12
N GLU A 283 -17.16 1.23 -12.98
CA GLU A 283 -16.04 1.27 -13.90
C GLU A 283 -15.10 0.07 -13.72
N LEU A 284 -14.90 -0.40 -12.47
CA LEU A 284 -14.17 -1.65 -12.20
C LEU A 284 -14.90 -2.87 -12.74
N ALA A 285 -16.23 -2.94 -12.60
CA ALA A 285 -17.04 -4.02 -13.17
C ALA A 285 -16.92 -4.04 -14.71
N ARG A 286 -17.00 -2.88 -15.35
CA ARG A 286 -16.81 -2.76 -16.81
C ARG A 286 -15.41 -3.21 -17.26
N LEU A 287 -14.38 -2.85 -16.51
CA LEU A 287 -13.01 -3.33 -16.76
C LEU A 287 -12.96 -4.86 -16.63
N ASP A 288 -13.56 -5.41 -15.59
CA ASP A 288 -13.59 -6.85 -15.35
C ASP A 288 -14.31 -7.62 -16.46
N ASP A 289 -15.48 -7.14 -16.89
CA ASP A 289 -16.23 -7.70 -18.01
C ASP A 289 -15.45 -7.65 -19.33
N GLU A 290 -14.74 -6.55 -19.60
CA GLU A 290 -13.98 -6.39 -20.86
C GLU A 290 -12.70 -7.23 -20.87
N VAL A 291 -12.00 -7.32 -19.75
CA VAL A 291 -10.68 -7.94 -19.68
C VAL A 291 -10.71 -9.31 -19.01
N GLY A 292 -11.73 -9.62 -18.20
CA GLY A 292 -11.89 -10.89 -17.48
C GLY A 292 -10.80 -11.12 -16.46
N LEU A 293 -10.52 -10.11 -15.62
CA LEU A 293 -9.49 -10.19 -14.57
C LEU A 293 -9.95 -10.99 -13.35
N GLY A 294 -11.27 -11.09 -13.13
CA GLY A 294 -11.84 -11.68 -11.92
C GLY A 294 -11.77 -10.73 -10.72
N ILE A 295 -11.95 -9.42 -10.96
CA ILE A 295 -11.96 -8.40 -9.91
C ILE A 295 -13.09 -8.64 -8.92
N PHE A 296 -14.28 -9.00 -9.45
CA PHE A 296 -15.47 -9.27 -8.65
C PHE A 296 -15.63 -10.77 -8.44
N THR A 297 -15.32 -11.24 -7.23
CA THR A 297 -15.71 -12.57 -6.77
C THR A 297 -17.17 -12.54 -6.28
N PRO A 298 -17.84 -13.70 -6.12
CA PRO A 298 -19.18 -13.76 -5.53
C PRO A 298 -19.26 -13.06 -4.16
N GLU A 299 -18.23 -13.21 -3.31
CA GLU A 299 -18.16 -12.60 -1.99
C GLU A 299 -18.04 -11.07 -2.09
N LEU A 300 -17.17 -10.55 -2.98
CA LEU A 300 -17.02 -9.10 -3.19
C LEU A 300 -18.26 -8.48 -3.80
N THR A 301 -18.96 -9.20 -4.68
CA THR A 301 -20.25 -8.76 -5.22
C THR A 301 -21.30 -8.66 -4.13
N ALA A 302 -21.47 -9.71 -3.33
CA ALA A 302 -22.41 -9.74 -2.21
C ALA A 302 -22.10 -8.66 -1.15
N LEU A 303 -20.82 -8.41 -0.89
CA LEU A 303 -20.37 -7.32 -0.01
C LEU A 303 -20.91 -5.97 -0.51
N CYS A 304 -20.69 -5.71 -1.79
CA CYS A 304 -21.09 -4.44 -2.40
C CYS A 304 -22.62 -4.27 -2.42
N ASP A 305 -23.35 -5.32 -2.82
CA ASP A 305 -24.80 -5.29 -2.92
C ASP A 305 -25.47 -5.03 -1.55
N ALA A 306 -25.00 -5.72 -0.50
CA ALA A 306 -25.53 -5.53 0.85
C ALA A 306 -25.33 -4.09 1.36
N ALA A 307 -24.21 -3.47 1.05
CA ALA A 307 -23.94 -2.08 1.43
C ALA A 307 -24.80 -1.08 0.63
N GLU A 308 -24.97 -1.30 -0.67
CA GLU A 308 -25.79 -0.44 -1.53
C GLU A 308 -27.29 -0.54 -1.20
N GLU A 309 -27.81 -1.72 -0.87
CA GLU A 309 -29.18 -1.89 -0.37
C GLU A 309 -29.45 -1.16 0.96
N ALA A 310 -28.39 -1.04 1.79
CA ALA A 310 -28.46 -0.23 3.01
C ALA A 310 -28.33 1.29 2.75
N GLY A 311 -28.25 1.72 1.48
CA GLY A 311 -28.13 3.13 1.08
C GLY A 311 -26.70 3.64 0.99
N GLY A 312 -25.72 2.82 1.30
CA GLY A 312 -24.29 3.13 1.21
C GLY A 312 -23.69 3.00 -0.19
N ALA A 313 -22.39 2.94 -0.26
CA ALA A 313 -21.64 2.64 -1.47
C ALA A 313 -20.44 1.75 -1.13
N ALA A 314 -20.16 0.76 -1.97
CA ALA A 314 -19.09 -0.21 -1.73
C ALA A 314 -18.39 -0.64 -3.01
N LYS A 315 -17.17 -1.17 -2.87
CA LYS A 315 -16.39 -1.71 -3.98
C LYS A 315 -15.25 -2.59 -3.46
N PRO A 316 -14.68 -3.47 -4.30
CA PRO A 316 -13.41 -4.12 -3.99
C PRO A 316 -12.33 -3.08 -3.68
N SER A 317 -11.44 -3.36 -2.74
CA SER A 317 -10.34 -2.46 -2.37
C SER A 317 -9.02 -3.01 -2.88
N GLY A 318 -8.38 -2.31 -3.80
CA GLY A 318 -7.16 -2.75 -4.46
C GLY A 318 -7.46 -3.50 -5.76
N ALA A 319 -6.71 -4.57 -6.05
CA ALA A 319 -6.85 -5.27 -7.33
C ALA A 319 -8.12 -6.13 -7.44
N GLY A 320 -8.84 -6.38 -6.35
CA GLY A 320 -9.95 -7.30 -6.33
C GLY A 320 -9.50 -8.77 -6.38
N GLY A 321 -10.38 -9.68 -6.82
CA GLY A 321 -10.09 -11.11 -6.92
C GLY A 321 -10.01 -11.82 -5.57
N GLY A 322 -10.42 -11.17 -4.50
CA GLY A 322 -10.36 -11.60 -3.11
C GLY A 322 -10.01 -10.45 -2.17
N ASP A 323 -9.24 -10.74 -1.11
CA ASP A 323 -8.84 -9.77 -0.10
C ASP A 323 -10.04 -9.00 0.51
N CYS A 324 -9.97 -7.69 0.50
CA CYS A 324 -10.95 -6.83 1.14
C CYS A 324 -11.82 -6.05 0.14
N GLY A 325 -13.07 -5.80 0.55
CA GLY A 325 -13.89 -4.73 0.02
C GLY A 325 -14.12 -3.65 1.07
N ILE A 326 -14.38 -2.43 0.62
CA ILE A 326 -14.78 -1.30 1.46
C ILE A 326 -16.24 -0.95 1.24
N ALA A 327 -16.89 -0.49 2.29
CA ALA A 327 -18.22 0.13 2.25
C ALA A 327 -18.20 1.43 3.03
N LEU A 328 -18.80 2.48 2.46
CA LEU A 328 -19.10 3.72 3.14
C LEU A 328 -20.61 3.74 3.42
N LEU A 329 -20.96 3.83 4.68
CA LEU A 329 -22.35 3.84 5.16
C LEU A 329 -22.61 5.12 5.94
N ASP A 330 -23.84 5.59 5.91
CA ASP A 330 -24.28 6.71 6.73
C ASP A 330 -24.03 6.40 8.22
N ALA A 331 -23.30 7.26 8.91
CA ALA A 331 -22.97 7.09 10.31
C ALA A 331 -24.21 7.10 11.22
N ASP A 332 -25.25 7.86 10.85
CA ASP A 332 -26.50 7.96 11.58
C ASP A 332 -27.42 6.74 11.32
N ALA A 333 -27.17 6.02 10.24
CA ALA A 333 -27.86 4.77 9.92
C ALA A 333 -27.24 3.53 10.57
N ALA A 334 -26.59 3.67 11.73
CA ALA A 334 -25.91 2.58 12.44
C ALA A 334 -26.81 1.34 12.71
N HIS A 335 -28.14 1.53 12.79
CA HIS A 335 -29.13 0.45 12.93
C HIS A 335 -29.15 -0.51 11.73
N ARG A 336 -28.68 -0.11 10.55
CA ARG A 336 -28.60 -0.95 9.35
C ARG A 336 -27.36 -1.83 9.31
N LEU A 337 -26.32 -1.48 10.07
CA LEU A 337 -25.04 -2.19 10.07
C LEU A 337 -25.14 -3.67 10.45
N PRO A 338 -25.94 -4.09 11.47
CA PRO A 338 -26.13 -5.51 11.77
C PRO A 338 -26.67 -6.30 10.58
N HIS A 339 -27.61 -5.73 9.83
CA HIS A 339 -28.17 -6.38 8.64
C HIS A 339 -27.12 -6.52 7.51
N VAL A 340 -26.33 -5.47 7.25
CA VAL A 340 -25.23 -5.54 6.28
C VAL A 340 -24.26 -6.66 6.66
N ARG A 341 -23.81 -6.68 7.92
CA ARG A 341 -22.87 -7.69 8.43
C ARG A 341 -23.45 -9.12 8.41
N GLN A 342 -24.74 -9.26 8.66
CA GLN A 342 -25.44 -10.55 8.54
C GLN A 342 -25.42 -11.07 7.10
N ARG A 343 -25.68 -10.20 6.12
CA ARG A 343 -25.62 -10.56 4.70
C ARG A 343 -24.18 -10.88 4.26
N TRP A 344 -23.20 -10.12 4.76
CA TRP A 344 -21.79 -10.44 4.54
C TRP A 344 -21.45 -11.83 5.07
N ALA A 345 -21.80 -12.14 6.31
CA ALA A 345 -21.55 -13.44 6.90
C ALA A 345 -22.22 -14.59 6.12
N ALA A 346 -23.45 -14.39 5.64
CA ALA A 346 -24.14 -15.38 4.80
C ALA A 346 -23.43 -15.62 3.45
N ALA A 347 -22.70 -14.65 2.95
CA ALA A 347 -21.89 -14.75 1.73
C ALA A 347 -20.41 -15.15 1.99
N GLY A 348 -20.04 -15.49 3.23
CA GLY A 348 -18.66 -15.84 3.58
C GLY A 348 -17.71 -14.65 3.75
N VAL A 349 -18.23 -13.43 3.78
CA VAL A 349 -17.45 -12.22 4.04
C VAL A 349 -17.40 -11.94 5.53
N LEU A 350 -16.20 -11.80 6.06
CA LEU A 350 -15.94 -11.52 7.47
C LEU A 350 -15.76 -10.01 7.69
N PRO A 351 -16.54 -9.37 8.59
CA PRO A 351 -16.25 -8.00 8.98
C PRO A 351 -14.84 -7.88 9.56
N LEU A 352 -14.04 -7.00 9.02
CA LEU A 352 -12.70 -6.72 9.51
C LEU A 352 -12.70 -5.42 10.32
N PRO A 353 -12.56 -5.48 11.65
CA PRO A 353 -12.57 -4.30 12.48
C PRO A 353 -11.25 -3.54 12.29
N VAL A 354 -11.30 -2.50 11.50
CA VAL A 354 -10.21 -1.54 11.28
C VAL A 354 -10.78 -0.13 11.25
N SER A 355 -9.97 0.82 11.67
CA SER A 355 -10.26 2.25 11.64
C SER A 355 -9.18 2.98 10.85
N PRO A 356 -9.44 4.17 10.30
CA PRO A 356 -8.40 4.98 9.73
C PRO A 356 -7.28 5.21 10.75
N ALA A 357 -6.03 4.93 10.34
CA ALA A 357 -4.87 5.14 11.21
C ALA A 357 -4.72 6.64 11.47
N LEU A 358 -4.80 7.03 12.72
CA LEU A 358 -4.54 8.41 13.14
C LEU A 358 -3.10 8.80 12.80
N GLU A 359 -2.91 10.08 12.55
CA GLU A 359 -1.61 10.68 12.29
C GLU A 359 -0.60 10.35 13.39
N ARG A 360 0.62 9.96 13.00
CA ARG A 360 1.75 10.11 13.92
C ARG A 360 2.07 11.59 14.01
N SER A 361 1.89 12.18 15.18
CA SER A 361 2.58 13.42 15.52
C SER A 361 4.06 13.23 15.21
N GLN A 362 4.67 14.22 14.57
CA GLN A 362 6.12 14.21 14.35
C GLN A 362 6.78 14.31 15.73
N GLU A 363 7.31 13.21 16.24
CA GLU A 363 8.35 13.22 17.28
C GLU A 363 9.73 13.12 16.64
#